data_0bbbfa10ad78697512a9cef7490cc4f2
#
_entry.id   0bbbfa10ad78697512a9cef7490cc4f2
#
_cell.length_a   1.000
_cell.length_b   1.000
_cell.length_c   1.000
_cell.angle_alpha   90.00
_cell.angle_beta   90.00
_cell.angle_gamma   90.00
#
_symmetry.space_group_name_H-M   'P 1'
#
loop_
_entity.id
_entity.type
_entity.pdbx_description
1 polymer ?
#
loop_
_entity_poly.entity_id
_entity_poly.type
_entity_poly.pdbx_seq_one_letter_code
_entity_poly.pdbx_strand_id
1 'polypeptide(L)'
;MTARYGCSTFCCMNLPLFEALPFVREKTDRIEIVSERLHDLFRYHEDCQSVSAHYTVHAPLSDINLASTNERIRAASLAVIDDLCGICDSIHATVLVVHPGDFPWENMRAVSRESLGRSLDDLCVVQQEHDVRIGIENMGAWECLHFRQPDLVPELVSRDLGFVLDV
;
A
#
# COMPACT_ATOMS: atom_id res chain seq x y z
N MET A 1 -4.35 -11.79 -24.95
CA MET A 1 -3.35 -11.08 -24.12
C MET A 1 -2.66 -12.12 -23.27
N THR A 2 -1.35 -12.25 -23.33
CA THR A 2 -0.58 -13.08 -22.39
C THR A 2 -0.57 -12.38 -21.03
N ALA A 3 -0.93 -13.10 -19.96
CA ALA A 3 -0.83 -12.59 -18.60
C ALA A 3 0.62 -12.15 -18.33
N ARG A 4 0.79 -10.97 -17.75
CA ARG A 4 2.10 -10.49 -17.29
C ARG A 4 2.14 -10.61 -15.78
N TYR A 5 3.14 -11.32 -15.29
CA TYR A 5 3.33 -11.54 -13.85
C TYR A 5 4.39 -10.60 -13.31
N GLY A 6 4.13 -10.05 -12.12
CA GLY A 6 5.11 -9.35 -11.29
C GLY A 6 5.63 -10.25 -10.18
N CYS A 7 6.61 -9.75 -9.45
CA CYS A 7 7.13 -10.39 -8.25
C CYS A 7 7.32 -9.33 -7.16
N SER A 8 6.87 -9.66 -5.95
CA SER A 8 7.05 -8.80 -4.79
C SER A 8 8.42 -9.01 -4.14
N THR A 9 9.05 -7.93 -3.70
CA THR A 9 10.29 -7.99 -2.90
C THR A 9 10.05 -8.63 -1.53
N PHE A 10 8.80 -8.90 -1.16
CA PHE A 10 8.46 -9.64 0.05
C PHE A 10 9.18 -11.00 0.13
N CYS A 11 9.40 -11.66 -1.01
CA CYS A 11 10.12 -12.95 -1.06
C CYS A 11 11.62 -12.84 -0.69
N CYS A 12 12.19 -11.66 -0.63
CA CYS A 12 13.61 -11.39 -0.34
C CYS A 12 13.83 -10.29 0.71
N MET A 13 12.90 -10.12 1.65
CA MET A 13 12.97 -9.13 2.74
C MET A 13 14.20 -9.24 3.66
N ASN A 14 14.98 -10.30 3.55
CA ASN A 14 16.23 -10.48 4.29
C ASN A 14 17.47 -9.92 3.55
N LEU A 15 17.31 -9.54 2.27
CA LEU A 15 18.34 -8.87 1.48
C LEU A 15 18.14 -7.35 1.57
N PRO A 16 19.19 -6.53 1.49
CA PRO A 16 19.05 -5.11 1.25
C PRO A 16 18.36 -4.82 -0.09
N LEU A 17 17.65 -3.68 -0.22
CA LEU A 17 16.88 -3.36 -1.42
C LEU A 17 17.77 -3.36 -2.68
N PHE A 18 18.98 -2.81 -2.62
CA PHE A 18 19.92 -2.76 -3.75
C PHE A 18 20.37 -4.15 -4.25
N GLU A 19 20.26 -5.22 -3.42
CA GLU A 19 20.51 -6.62 -3.81
C GLU A 19 19.22 -7.30 -4.27
N ALA A 20 18.09 -7.01 -3.61
CA ALA A 20 16.80 -7.59 -3.89
C ALA A 20 16.28 -7.20 -5.29
N LEU A 21 16.43 -5.93 -5.69
CA LEU A 21 15.96 -5.44 -6.97
C LEU A 21 16.61 -6.15 -8.18
N PRO A 22 17.94 -6.27 -8.30
CA PRO A 22 18.55 -7.03 -9.37
C PRO A 22 18.12 -8.49 -9.37
N PHE A 23 18.05 -9.12 -8.20
CA PHE A 23 17.63 -10.52 -8.05
C PHE A 23 16.22 -10.76 -8.59
N VAL A 24 15.25 -9.90 -8.25
CA VAL A 24 13.87 -9.99 -8.77
C VAL A 24 13.85 -9.65 -10.26
N ARG A 25 14.63 -8.65 -10.70
CA ARG A 25 14.69 -8.20 -12.09
C ARG A 25 15.15 -9.29 -13.07
N GLU A 26 15.96 -10.24 -12.62
CA GLU A 26 16.32 -11.43 -13.42
C GLU A 26 15.11 -12.28 -13.82
N LYS A 27 14.01 -12.23 -13.07
CA LYS A 27 12.81 -13.05 -13.26
C LYS A 27 11.68 -12.29 -13.98
N THR A 28 11.56 -11.00 -13.70
CA THR A 28 10.49 -10.15 -14.26
C THR A 28 10.92 -8.69 -14.31
N ASP A 29 10.30 -7.92 -15.21
CA ASP A 29 10.42 -6.47 -15.27
C ASP A 29 9.32 -5.73 -14.46
N ARG A 30 8.47 -6.48 -13.72
CA ARG A 30 7.40 -5.94 -12.88
C ARG A 30 7.69 -6.28 -11.44
N ILE A 31 8.02 -5.27 -10.67
CA ILE A 31 8.48 -5.42 -9.28
C ILE A 31 7.54 -4.65 -8.35
N GLU A 32 6.97 -5.35 -7.39
CA GLU A 32 6.34 -4.71 -6.25
C GLU A 32 7.37 -4.57 -5.13
N ILE A 33 7.56 -3.34 -4.63
CA ILE A 33 8.43 -3.08 -3.49
C ILE A 33 7.56 -2.97 -2.25
N VAL A 34 7.78 -3.85 -1.26
CA VAL A 34 7.16 -3.72 0.06
C VAL A 34 8.03 -2.78 0.88
N SER A 35 7.52 -1.56 1.16
CA SER A 35 8.26 -0.50 1.86
C SER A 35 8.37 -0.79 3.36
N GLU A 36 9.17 -1.80 3.71
CA GLU A 36 9.32 -2.28 5.08
C GLU A 36 10.78 -2.68 5.36
N ARG A 37 11.30 -2.43 6.57
CA ARG A 37 12.62 -2.89 7.05
C ARG A 37 13.80 -2.51 6.12
N LEU A 38 14.45 -3.50 5.49
CA LEU A 38 15.59 -3.31 4.57
C LEU A 38 15.16 -2.80 3.19
N HIS A 39 13.84 -2.70 2.94
CA HIS A 39 13.25 -2.15 1.73
C HIS A 39 12.49 -0.85 2.00
N ASP A 40 12.66 -0.23 3.17
CA ASP A 40 12.03 1.05 3.55
C ASP A 40 12.39 2.15 2.53
N LEU A 41 11.42 2.53 1.70
CA LEU A 41 11.62 3.50 0.63
C LEU A 41 11.89 4.92 1.14
N PHE A 42 11.55 5.25 2.37
CA PHE A 42 11.97 6.53 2.97
C PHE A 42 13.49 6.64 3.09
N ARG A 43 14.20 5.51 3.10
CA ARG A 43 15.66 5.43 3.23
C ARG A 43 16.36 5.01 1.95
N TYR A 44 15.72 4.14 1.16
CA TYR A 44 16.40 3.39 0.11
C TYR A 44 15.79 3.58 -1.29
N HIS A 45 14.88 4.55 -1.50
CA HIS A 45 14.24 4.77 -2.81
C HIS A 45 15.24 5.05 -3.95
N GLU A 46 16.42 5.60 -3.64
CA GLU A 46 17.48 5.83 -4.63
C GLU A 46 17.98 4.52 -5.26
N ASP A 47 17.91 3.39 -4.57
CA ASP A 47 18.30 2.07 -5.11
C ASP A 47 17.47 1.71 -6.35
N CYS A 48 16.24 2.20 -6.46
CA CYS A 48 15.34 1.98 -7.60
C CYS A 48 15.91 2.56 -8.91
N GLN A 49 16.76 3.58 -8.84
CA GLN A 49 17.38 4.19 -10.02
C GLN A 49 18.38 3.26 -10.71
N SER A 50 18.91 2.27 -9.97
CA SER A 50 19.90 1.32 -10.49
C SER A 50 19.31 0.20 -11.35
N VAL A 51 17.97 -0.01 -11.27
CA VAL A 51 17.28 -1.11 -11.94
C VAL A 51 16.10 -0.60 -12.75
N SER A 52 16.13 -0.79 -14.07
CA SER A 52 15.00 -0.45 -14.95
C SER A 52 13.90 -1.49 -14.82
N ALA A 53 12.79 -1.13 -14.21
CA ALA A 53 11.61 -1.98 -14.00
C ALA A 53 10.32 -1.14 -13.98
N HIS A 54 9.17 -1.83 -14.05
CA HIS A 54 7.86 -1.25 -13.77
C HIS A 54 7.55 -1.47 -12.28
N TYR A 55 7.61 -0.40 -11.51
CA TYR A 55 7.42 -0.46 -10.08
C TYR A 55 5.94 -0.29 -9.69
N THR A 56 5.52 -1.09 -8.72
CA THR A 56 4.43 -0.84 -7.81
C THR A 56 4.99 -0.84 -6.40
N VAL A 57 4.33 -0.17 -5.47
CA VAL A 57 4.79 -0.09 -4.08
C VAL A 57 3.68 -0.61 -3.18
N HIS A 58 4.04 -1.39 -2.18
CA HIS A 58 3.20 -1.72 -1.06
C HIS A 58 3.60 -0.85 0.13
N ALA A 59 2.67 -0.12 0.70
CA ALA A 59 2.89 0.67 1.92
C ALA A 59 3.37 -0.22 3.08
N PRO A 60 3.96 0.34 4.14
CA PRO A 60 4.36 -0.44 5.29
C PRO A 60 3.23 -1.34 5.80
N LEU A 61 3.58 -2.60 6.13
CA LEU A 61 2.64 -3.59 6.64
C LEU A 61 2.32 -3.38 8.13
N SER A 62 3.23 -2.68 8.82
CA SER A 62 3.16 -2.41 10.25
C SER A 62 3.17 -0.92 10.55
N ASP A 63 2.76 -0.56 11.77
CA ASP A 63 2.81 0.78 12.35
C ASP A 63 1.91 1.84 11.67
N ILE A 64 1.09 1.48 10.68
CA ILE A 64 0.06 2.34 10.10
C ILE A 64 -1.33 1.73 10.26
N ASN A 65 -2.35 2.55 10.53
CA ASN A 65 -3.73 2.09 10.64
C ASN A 65 -4.72 3.18 10.21
N LEU A 66 -5.23 3.06 8.98
CA LEU A 66 -6.22 3.98 8.42
C LEU A 66 -7.57 3.93 9.12
N ALA A 67 -7.87 2.81 9.80
CA ALA A 67 -9.11 2.59 10.54
C ALA A 67 -8.98 2.96 12.03
N SER A 68 -7.84 3.53 12.45
CA SER A 68 -7.62 3.90 13.85
C SER A 68 -8.68 4.87 14.36
N THR A 69 -9.27 4.55 15.52
CA THR A 69 -10.17 5.46 16.25
C THR A 69 -9.41 6.55 17.00
N ASN A 70 -8.08 6.42 17.13
CA ASN A 70 -7.21 7.47 17.61
C ASN A 70 -6.82 8.37 16.44
N GLU A 71 -7.36 9.59 16.42
CA GLU A 71 -7.16 10.53 15.31
C GLU A 71 -5.68 10.86 15.05
N ARG A 72 -4.82 10.83 16.08
CA ARG A 72 -3.38 11.09 15.91
C ARG A 72 -2.68 9.97 15.16
N ILE A 73 -3.08 8.70 15.41
CA ILE A 73 -2.55 7.54 14.68
C ILE A 73 -3.07 7.55 13.25
N ARG A 74 -4.38 7.80 13.05
CA ARG A 74 -4.98 7.90 11.73
C ARG A 74 -4.30 8.98 10.88
N ALA A 75 -4.14 10.19 11.43
CA ALA A 75 -3.48 11.31 10.74
C ALA A 75 -2.00 11.01 10.42
N ALA A 76 -1.27 10.38 11.35
CA ALA A 76 0.11 9.97 11.11
C ALA A 76 0.19 8.91 10.00
N SER A 77 -0.75 7.95 9.96
CA SER A 77 -0.83 6.94 8.90
C SER A 77 -1.07 7.56 7.52
N LEU A 78 -1.96 8.55 7.45
CA LEU A 78 -2.21 9.30 6.21
C LEU A 78 -0.99 10.09 5.75
N ALA A 79 -0.29 10.74 6.67
CA ALA A 79 0.94 11.49 6.35
C ALA A 79 2.03 10.55 5.80
N VAL A 80 2.19 9.34 6.37
CA VAL A 80 3.11 8.32 5.83
C VAL A 80 2.74 7.92 4.40
N ILE A 81 1.44 7.76 4.11
CA ILE A 81 0.98 7.39 2.77
C ILE A 81 1.21 8.53 1.77
N ASP A 82 0.93 9.77 2.16
CA ASP A 82 1.15 10.97 1.34
C ASP A 82 2.64 11.12 0.97
N ASP A 83 3.52 11.08 1.98
CA ASP A 83 4.97 11.12 1.76
C ASP A 83 5.43 9.98 0.84
N LEU A 84 4.86 8.77 0.99
CA LEU A 84 5.19 7.62 0.16
C LEU A 84 4.68 7.77 -1.29
N CYS A 85 3.54 8.44 -1.51
CA CYS A 85 3.09 8.82 -2.85
C CYS A 85 4.12 9.72 -3.55
N GLY A 86 4.70 10.70 -2.85
CA GLY A 86 5.78 11.53 -3.40
C GLY A 86 7.03 10.71 -3.76
N ILE A 87 7.37 9.69 -2.99
CA ILE A 87 8.45 8.75 -3.34
C ILE A 87 8.05 7.92 -4.57
N CYS A 88 6.81 7.43 -4.64
CA CYS A 88 6.28 6.70 -5.80
C CYS A 88 6.44 7.52 -7.09
N ASP A 89 6.10 8.81 -7.06
CA ASP A 89 6.28 9.71 -8.20
C ASP A 89 7.75 9.79 -8.61
N SER A 90 8.68 9.89 -7.65
CA SER A 90 10.11 10.01 -7.90
C SER A 90 10.74 8.76 -8.56
N ILE A 91 10.20 7.57 -8.27
CA ILE A 91 10.62 6.29 -8.85
C ILE A 91 9.72 5.82 -9.98
N HIS A 92 8.72 6.63 -10.37
CA HIS A 92 7.73 6.32 -11.40
C HIS A 92 6.93 5.02 -11.12
N ALA A 93 6.62 4.77 -9.86
CA ALA A 93 5.72 3.68 -9.48
C ALA A 93 4.27 4.04 -9.86
N THR A 94 3.52 3.07 -10.37
CA THR A 94 2.19 3.32 -10.93
C THR A 94 1.05 3.06 -9.95
N VAL A 95 1.29 2.23 -8.93
CA VAL A 95 0.30 1.85 -7.92
C VAL A 95 0.96 1.84 -6.55
N LEU A 96 0.28 2.41 -5.55
CA LEU A 96 0.56 2.27 -4.14
C LEU A 96 -0.52 1.40 -3.50
N VAL A 97 -0.15 0.20 -3.06
CA VAL A 97 -1.04 -0.73 -2.34
C VAL A 97 -1.06 -0.37 -0.87
N VAL A 98 -2.26 -0.30 -0.29
CA VAL A 98 -2.46 0.12 1.10
C VAL A 98 -3.47 -0.80 1.79
N HIS A 99 -3.15 -1.25 2.99
CA HIS A 99 -4.09 -1.97 3.85
C HIS A 99 -5.16 -1.03 4.42
N PRO A 100 -6.42 -1.48 4.54
CA PRO A 100 -7.51 -0.65 5.08
C PRO A 100 -7.39 -0.38 6.58
N GLY A 101 -6.55 -1.13 7.28
CA GLY A 101 -6.39 -1.02 8.73
C GLY A 101 -7.24 -2.01 9.53
N ASP A 102 -7.05 -1.97 10.85
CA ASP A 102 -7.56 -2.94 11.81
C ASP A 102 -8.40 -2.31 12.93
N PHE A 103 -9.06 -3.17 13.69
CA PHE A 103 -9.74 -2.85 14.94
C PHE A 103 -9.36 -3.89 16.01
N PRO A 104 -8.98 -3.46 17.23
CA PRO A 104 -8.47 -4.38 18.25
C PRO A 104 -9.54 -5.28 18.88
N TRP A 105 -10.82 -4.84 18.84
CA TRP A 105 -11.94 -5.52 19.49
C TRP A 105 -13.19 -5.45 18.62
N GLU A 106 -13.98 -6.53 18.57
CA GLU A 106 -15.18 -6.60 17.73
C GLU A 106 -16.19 -5.47 18.00
N ASN A 107 -16.34 -5.05 19.26
CA ASN A 107 -17.20 -3.93 19.62
C ASN A 107 -16.70 -2.56 19.12
N MET A 108 -15.48 -2.48 18.61
CA MET A 108 -14.92 -1.28 17.97
C MET A 108 -15.06 -1.30 16.44
N ARG A 109 -15.48 -2.40 15.84
CA ARG A 109 -15.56 -2.55 14.37
C ARG A 109 -16.32 -1.39 13.71
N ALA A 110 -17.48 -1.01 14.25
CA ALA A 110 -18.34 0.01 13.66
C ALA A 110 -17.65 1.40 13.68
N VAL A 111 -17.13 1.82 14.83
CA VAL A 111 -16.48 3.13 14.97
C VAL A 111 -15.14 3.18 14.22
N SER A 112 -14.41 2.08 14.16
CA SER A 112 -13.20 1.94 13.34
C SER A 112 -13.54 2.02 11.84
N ARG A 113 -14.68 1.43 11.42
CA ARG A 113 -15.18 1.51 10.04
C ARG A 113 -15.52 2.95 9.62
N GLU A 114 -16.08 3.74 10.53
CA GLU A 114 -16.32 5.18 10.31
C GLU A 114 -15.00 5.94 10.15
N SER A 115 -13.97 5.60 10.96
CA SER A 115 -12.63 6.18 10.82
C SER A 115 -12.01 5.83 9.48
N LEU A 116 -12.14 4.58 9.02
CA LEU A 116 -11.71 4.17 7.69
C LEU A 116 -12.41 4.98 6.59
N GLY A 117 -13.72 5.19 6.69
CA GLY A 117 -14.48 6.01 5.73
C GLY A 117 -13.88 7.40 5.56
N ARG A 118 -13.54 8.07 6.68
CA ARG A 118 -12.85 9.37 6.64
C ARG A 118 -11.47 9.29 6.00
N SER A 119 -10.70 8.23 6.30
CA SER A 119 -9.40 8.02 5.68
C SER A 119 -9.49 7.81 4.18
N LEU A 120 -10.52 7.11 3.69
CA LEU A 120 -10.75 6.95 2.25
C LEU A 120 -11.07 8.30 1.57
N ASP A 121 -11.81 9.18 2.25
CA ASP A 121 -12.07 10.54 1.75
C ASP A 121 -10.76 11.36 1.69
N ASP A 122 -9.91 11.29 2.72
CA ASP A 122 -8.61 11.95 2.75
C ASP A 122 -7.66 11.39 1.67
N LEU A 123 -7.64 10.05 1.44
CA LEU A 123 -6.83 9.42 0.40
C LEU A 123 -7.23 9.84 -1.03
N CYS A 124 -8.51 10.19 -1.26
CA CYS A 124 -8.92 10.77 -2.54
C CYS A 124 -8.22 12.10 -2.81
N VAL A 125 -8.04 12.92 -1.77
CA VAL A 125 -7.35 14.20 -1.89
C VAL A 125 -5.87 13.95 -2.16
N VAL A 126 -5.22 13.09 -1.38
CA VAL A 126 -3.82 12.69 -1.60
C VAL A 126 -3.61 12.19 -3.03
N GLN A 127 -4.44 11.25 -3.50
CA GLN A 127 -4.31 10.72 -4.86
C GLN A 127 -4.40 11.78 -5.96
N GLN A 128 -5.13 12.88 -5.75
CA GLN A 128 -5.24 13.96 -6.72
C GLN A 128 -3.98 14.83 -6.83
N GLU A 129 -3.10 14.78 -5.83
CA GLU A 129 -1.86 15.56 -5.76
C GLU A 129 -0.65 14.80 -6.31
N HIS A 130 -0.83 13.50 -6.66
CA HIS A 130 0.22 12.60 -7.11
C HIS A 130 -0.14 11.85 -8.40
N ASP A 131 0.88 11.36 -9.11
CA ASP A 131 0.70 10.56 -10.33
C ASP A 131 0.43 9.07 -10.04
N VAL A 132 0.67 8.62 -8.81
CA VAL A 132 0.46 7.24 -8.38
C VAL A 132 -1.02 6.96 -8.06
N ARG A 133 -1.53 5.79 -8.47
CA ARG A 133 -2.86 5.34 -8.09
C ARG A 133 -2.84 4.59 -6.76
N ILE A 134 -3.68 5.00 -5.81
CA ILE A 134 -3.83 4.30 -4.52
C ILE A 134 -4.82 3.15 -4.68
N GLY A 135 -4.40 1.94 -4.28
CA GLY A 135 -5.23 0.73 -4.27
C GLY A 135 -5.37 0.17 -2.87
N ILE A 136 -6.61 -0.05 -2.43
CA ILE A 136 -6.90 -0.67 -1.13
C ILE A 136 -6.99 -2.18 -1.32
N GLU A 137 -6.18 -2.92 -0.55
CA GLU A 137 -6.11 -4.37 -0.63
C GLU A 137 -7.15 -5.05 0.26
N ASN A 138 -7.77 -6.12 -0.24
CA ASN A 138 -8.62 -6.95 0.62
C ASN A 138 -7.78 -7.83 1.55
N MET A 139 -8.24 -7.94 2.78
CA MET A 139 -7.51 -8.57 3.87
C MET A 139 -8.07 -9.98 4.17
N GLY A 140 -7.53 -10.99 3.63
CA GLY A 140 -7.87 -12.40 3.81
C GLY A 140 -8.56 -12.84 5.12
N ALA A 141 -8.03 -13.84 5.84
CA ALA A 141 -8.72 -14.49 6.96
C ALA A 141 -8.56 -13.80 8.34
N TRP A 142 -7.81 -12.71 8.44
CA TRP A 142 -7.53 -12.03 9.72
C TRP A 142 -8.76 -11.30 10.26
N GLU A 143 -9.33 -11.77 11.38
CA GLU A 143 -10.62 -11.30 11.89
C GLU A 143 -10.63 -9.85 12.32
N CYS A 144 -9.50 -9.30 12.74
CA CYS A 144 -9.37 -7.90 13.19
C CYS A 144 -9.21 -6.89 12.04
N LEU A 145 -9.15 -7.32 10.78
CA LEU A 145 -8.93 -6.43 9.64
C LEU A 145 -10.26 -6.07 8.96
N HIS A 146 -10.32 -4.83 8.45
CA HIS A 146 -11.40 -4.42 7.57
C HIS A 146 -11.22 -5.01 6.16
N PHE A 147 -12.27 -4.97 5.35
CA PHE A 147 -12.24 -5.41 3.95
C PHE A 147 -11.90 -6.89 3.74
N ARG A 148 -12.53 -7.76 4.51
CA ARG A 148 -12.47 -9.23 4.33
C ARG A 148 -13.48 -9.75 3.32
N GLN A 149 -14.46 -8.94 2.99
CA GLN A 149 -15.56 -9.20 2.07
C GLN A 149 -15.61 -8.05 1.05
N PRO A 150 -16.25 -8.21 -0.10
CA PRO A 150 -16.31 -7.19 -1.14
C PRO A 150 -17.19 -5.97 -0.78
N ASP A 151 -17.57 -5.80 0.46
CA ASP A 151 -18.42 -4.74 1.00
C ASP A 151 -17.83 -3.33 0.85
N LEU A 152 -16.50 -3.21 0.78
CA LEU A 152 -15.81 -1.94 0.58
C LEU A 152 -15.73 -1.50 -0.89
N VAL A 153 -15.86 -2.42 -1.83
CA VAL A 153 -15.65 -2.13 -3.26
C VAL A 153 -16.53 -0.97 -3.79
N PRO A 154 -17.85 -0.90 -3.47
CA PRO A 154 -18.67 0.21 -3.94
C PRO A 154 -18.19 1.58 -3.45
N GLU A 155 -17.65 1.64 -2.23
CA GLU A 155 -17.12 2.86 -1.63
C GLU A 155 -15.81 3.30 -2.29
N LEU A 156 -14.92 2.34 -2.63
CA LEU A 156 -13.68 2.62 -3.35
C LEU A 156 -13.98 3.15 -4.75
N VAL A 157 -14.88 2.50 -5.47
CA VAL A 157 -15.30 2.93 -6.82
C VAL A 157 -15.90 4.32 -6.80
N SER A 158 -16.76 4.65 -5.81
CA SER A 158 -17.38 5.98 -5.70
C SER A 158 -16.37 7.10 -5.42
N ARG A 159 -15.20 6.75 -4.90
CA ARG A 159 -14.10 7.65 -4.55
C ARG A 159 -12.96 7.65 -5.58
N ASP A 160 -13.10 6.92 -6.67
CA ASP A 160 -12.03 6.69 -7.66
C ASP A 160 -10.73 6.12 -7.07
N LEU A 161 -10.83 5.36 -5.97
CA LEU A 161 -9.72 4.60 -5.42
C LEU A 161 -9.63 3.22 -6.08
N GLY A 162 -8.42 2.69 -6.20
CA GLY A 162 -8.17 1.36 -6.71
C GLY A 162 -8.60 0.26 -5.72
N PHE A 163 -8.80 -0.93 -6.25
CA PHE A 163 -8.99 -2.15 -5.50
C PHE A 163 -7.88 -3.15 -5.86
N VAL A 164 -7.22 -3.72 -4.86
CA VAL A 164 -6.21 -4.76 -5.02
C VAL A 164 -6.78 -6.06 -4.48
N LEU A 165 -6.78 -7.09 -5.33
CA LEU A 165 -7.32 -8.40 -4.99
C LEU A 165 -6.18 -9.32 -4.56
N ASP A 166 -6.13 -9.64 -3.27
CA ASP A 166 -5.36 -10.75 -2.70
C ASP A 166 -6.23 -12.02 -2.62
N VAL A 167 -5.72 -13.17 -3.10
CA VAL A 167 -6.45 -14.45 -3.27
C VAL A 167 -5.83 -15.59 -2.48
#